data_f454eac8efc145efd48a3dd06effe3bc
#
_entry.id   f454eac8efc145efd48a3dd06effe3bc
#
_cell.length_a   1.000
_cell.length_b   1.000
_cell.length_c   1.000
_cell.angle_alpha   90.00
_cell.angle_beta   90.00
_cell.angle_gamma   90.00
#
_symmetry.space_group_name_H-M   'P 1'
#
loop_
_entity.id
_entity.type
_entity.pdbx_description
1 polymer ?
#
loop_
_entity_poly.entity_id
_entity_poly.type
_entity_poly.pdbx_seq_one_letter_code
_entity_poly.pdbx_strand_id
1 'polypeptide(L)'
;MLSREEIEKEINLGNFEYVIEKCNECINLKYDYSFLYNYRGLCKNNLGLYEEAIKDFDILIELNKEFENKPYAINRDLANAYYYRGLSKNNLKEYNEAIEDFKKSLKFEPAYWLVVHYNIGVSKINLGEYEESVKNFDIITYQNFYKEYYNRIIRKEIYDSELYNIYISMHCSKVFAELLLKEKAYNSINMFLELSKCFNPNNNHIFNMVSFLFENYKYDLIEKIFNYLVEENYNDLWENDITFNLLKNKTIDKEILKNIKKNLLYQYLLLQSLSFNNKTLKREFTYNIEIAHYTYLNTLLKLIKEDNKIRITNISNANDPKEGKILENILNKNKLDIKIKNDENLITLQTSFSRNKDALTMFRLYGKNENKEATGICLVIDKKYFNDNYLSSVIEVNLDNQKQEEKKGNENYKKAKEIIQKRFERKNLYWVIYYNEEKNQLVFNPTKSKYSSVIIDLNTINKNKKNINKIEDLINCIFHNIINSAKEIDKIENKNLKYEIFSNLFENIRYIIKHEAFFEEQELRMLITTNYKNENINIEEDKKRLYINYNELFNENENFIKEIILGGKIEDKELTSDYIKQIIYNKYKDNDKMNKIKVSISQAPLR
;
A
#
# COMPACT_ATOMS: atom_id res chain seq x y z
N MET A 1 -30.77 -15.05 24.69
CA MET A 1 -31.14 -14.13 23.59
C MET A 1 -30.39 -12.84 23.78
N LEU A 2 -29.57 -12.39 22.83
CA LEU A 2 -28.88 -11.11 22.96
C LEU A 2 -29.88 -9.96 22.76
N SER A 3 -29.82 -8.95 23.60
CA SER A 3 -30.54 -7.70 23.38
C SER A 3 -29.93 -6.92 22.20
N ARG A 4 -30.66 -5.93 21.67
CA ARG A 4 -30.10 -5.03 20.63
C ARG A 4 -28.81 -4.37 21.10
N GLU A 5 -28.75 -3.93 22.33
CA GLU A 5 -27.59 -3.27 22.94
C GLU A 5 -26.38 -4.21 23.03
N GLU A 6 -26.60 -5.49 23.37
CA GLU A 6 -25.54 -6.50 23.39
C GLU A 6 -25.02 -6.82 21.99
N ILE A 7 -25.91 -6.91 21.00
CA ILE A 7 -25.51 -7.12 19.60
C ILE A 7 -24.67 -5.94 19.09
N GLU A 8 -25.12 -4.70 19.33
CA GLU A 8 -24.39 -3.50 18.93
C GLU A 8 -23.01 -3.41 19.61
N LYS A 9 -22.93 -3.80 20.87
CA LYS A 9 -21.67 -3.88 21.60
C LYS A 9 -20.71 -4.88 20.95
N GLU A 10 -21.19 -6.07 20.59
CA GLU A 10 -20.37 -7.09 19.94
C GLU A 10 -19.93 -6.66 18.52
N ILE A 11 -20.79 -5.97 17.77
CA ILE A 11 -20.44 -5.38 16.47
C ILE A 11 -19.34 -4.33 16.63
N ASN A 12 -19.46 -3.44 17.62
CA ASN A 12 -18.45 -2.43 17.90
C ASN A 12 -17.11 -3.02 18.37
N LEU A 13 -17.14 -4.22 18.94
CA LEU A 13 -15.95 -5.01 19.28
C LEU A 13 -15.38 -5.78 18.08
N GLY A 14 -16.06 -5.77 16.92
CA GLY A 14 -15.64 -6.48 15.71
C GLY A 14 -15.94 -7.98 15.71
N ASN A 15 -16.79 -8.47 16.61
CA ASN A 15 -17.14 -9.88 16.77
C ASN A 15 -18.23 -10.33 15.76
N PHE A 16 -18.02 -10.07 14.48
CA PHE A 16 -19.03 -10.23 13.41
C PHE A 16 -19.51 -11.68 13.26
N GLU A 17 -18.62 -12.67 13.26
CA GLU A 17 -18.97 -14.09 13.13
C GLU A 17 -19.82 -14.55 14.32
N TYR A 18 -19.48 -14.13 15.53
CA TYR A 18 -20.26 -14.44 16.72
C TYR A 18 -21.67 -13.89 16.62
N VAL A 19 -21.82 -12.63 16.16
CA VAL A 19 -23.15 -12.04 15.95
C VAL A 19 -23.93 -12.79 14.89
N ILE A 20 -23.29 -13.19 13.78
CA ILE A 20 -23.94 -13.99 12.73
C ILE A 20 -24.45 -15.33 13.29
N GLU A 21 -23.62 -16.03 14.07
CA GLU A 21 -23.99 -17.30 14.71
C GLU A 21 -25.20 -17.11 15.63
N LYS A 22 -25.18 -16.10 16.50
CA LYS A 22 -26.29 -15.81 17.42
C LYS A 22 -27.57 -15.39 16.70
N CYS A 23 -27.47 -14.60 15.64
CA CYS A 23 -28.62 -14.27 14.81
C CYS A 23 -29.20 -15.54 14.14
N ASN A 24 -28.33 -16.45 13.64
CA ASN A 24 -28.78 -17.72 13.05
C ASN A 24 -29.53 -18.59 14.08
N GLU A 25 -29.00 -18.73 15.31
CA GLU A 25 -29.67 -19.46 16.39
C GLU A 25 -31.07 -18.88 16.67
N CYS A 26 -31.20 -17.56 16.79
CA CYS A 26 -32.47 -16.90 17.05
C CYS A 26 -33.46 -17.05 15.86
N ILE A 27 -33.01 -16.91 14.63
CA ILE A 27 -33.85 -17.07 13.44
C ILE A 27 -34.33 -18.53 13.30
N ASN A 28 -33.49 -19.52 13.57
CA ASN A 28 -33.86 -20.94 13.55
C ASN A 28 -34.90 -21.30 14.61
N LEU A 29 -34.90 -20.60 15.74
CA LEU A 29 -35.92 -20.73 16.80
C LEU A 29 -37.23 -20.01 16.45
N LYS A 30 -37.38 -19.52 15.22
CA LYS A 30 -38.55 -18.79 14.71
C LYS A 30 -38.89 -17.52 15.49
N TYR A 31 -37.88 -16.87 16.06
CA TYR A 31 -38.06 -15.52 16.56
C TYR A 31 -38.13 -14.55 15.37
N ASP A 32 -39.31 -14.03 15.11
CA ASP A 32 -39.60 -13.17 13.95
C ASP A 32 -39.24 -11.69 14.28
N TYR A 33 -37.98 -11.47 14.53
CA TYR A 33 -37.46 -10.11 14.76
C TYR A 33 -36.71 -9.62 13.52
N SER A 34 -37.31 -8.71 12.80
CA SER A 34 -36.75 -8.11 11.58
C SER A 34 -35.33 -7.56 11.80
N PHE A 35 -35.02 -7.03 13.00
CA PHE A 35 -33.69 -6.49 13.32
C PHE A 35 -32.56 -7.55 13.28
N LEU A 36 -32.85 -8.83 13.47
CA LEU A 36 -31.85 -9.90 13.40
C LEU A 36 -31.24 -10.00 11.97
N TYR A 37 -32.08 -9.87 10.95
CA TYR A 37 -31.63 -9.83 9.56
C TYR A 37 -30.78 -8.57 9.29
N ASN A 38 -31.13 -7.42 9.88
CA ASN A 38 -30.35 -6.20 9.76
C ASN A 38 -28.94 -6.38 10.32
N TYR A 39 -28.80 -6.84 11.55
CA TYR A 39 -27.49 -7.02 12.18
C TYR A 39 -26.68 -8.16 11.54
N ARG A 40 -27.33 -9.26 11.13
CA ARG A 40 -26.65 -10.34 10.42
C ARG A 40 -26.13 -9.87 9.05
N GLY A 41 -26.95 -9.15 8.30
CA GLY A 41 -26.58 -8.54 7.03
C GLY A 41 -25.43 -7.52 7.20
N LEU A 42 -25.50 -6.67 8.23
CA LEU A 42 -24.43 -5.73 8.55
C LEU A 42 -23.09 -6.44 8.85
N CYS A 43 -23.12 -7.49 9.67
CA CYS A 43 -21.92 -8.28 9.97
C CYS A 43 -21.35 -8.96 8.74
N LYS A 44 -22.21 -9.56 7.88
CA LYS A 44 -21.79 -10.14 6.60
C LYS A 44 -21.17 -9.10 5.67
N ASN A 45 -21.76 -7.91 5.59
CA ASN A 45 -21.21 -6.81 4.79
C ASN A 45 -19.81 -6.41 5.27
N ASN A 46 -19.59 -6.30 6.58
CA ASN A 46 -18.26 -6.02 7.17
C ASN A 46 -17.24 -7.13 6.91
N LEU A 47 -17.67 -8.37 6.77
CA LEU A 47 -16.82 -9.51 6.41
C LEU A 47 -16.61 -9.64 4.88
N GLY A 48 -17.23 -8.78 4.07
CA GLY A 48 -17.12 -8.84 2.59
C GLY A 48 -18.01 -9.90 1.93
N LEU A 49 -18.96 -10.48 2.67
CA LEU A 49 -19.95 -11.48 2.17
C LEU A 49 -21.17 -10.74 1.59
N TYR A 50 -20.94 -9.95 0.54
CA TYR A 50 -21.91 -8.97 0.03
C TYR A 50 -23.18 -9.61 -0.53
N GLU A 51 -23.08 -10.71 -1.30
CA GLU A 51 -24.24 -11.41 -1.85
C GLU A 51 -25.14 -12.02 -0.76
N GLU A 52 -24.52 -12.49 0.34
CA GLU A 52 -25.26 -13.01 1.47
C GLU A 52 -25.89 -11.91 2.32
N ALA A 53 -25.20 -10.76 2.44
CA ALA A 53 -25.74 -9.59 3.11
C ALA A 53 -26.97 -9.04 2.38
N ILE A 54 -26.92 -8.97 1.04
CA ILE A 54 -28.07 -8.56 0.20
C ILE A 54 -29.29 -9.42 0.48
N LYS A 55 -29.14 -10.75 0.57
CA LYS A 55 -30.27 -11.66 0.88
C LYS A 55 -30.91 -11.33 2.25
N ASP A 56 -30.11 -11.03 3.26
CA ASP A 56 -30.63 -10.66 4.57
C ASP A 56 -31.40 -9.34 4.51
N PHE A 57 -30.88 -8.33 3.79
CA PHE A 57 -31.58 -7.06 3.61
C PHE A 57 -32.83 -7.19 2.75
N ASP A 58 -32.85 -8.09 1.75
CA ASP A 58 -34.07 -8.38 0.96
C ASP A 58 -35.18 -8.95 1.82
N ILE A 59 -34.85 -9.89 2.74
CA ILE A 59 -35.81 -10.43 3.70
C ILE A 59 -36.34 -9.31 4.60
N LEU A 60 -35.45 -8.47 5.12
CA LEU A 60 -35.84 -7.36 5.99
C LEU A 60 -36.76 -6.35 5.27
N ILE A 61 -36.50 -6.05 4.01
CA ILE A 61 -37.34 -5.16 3.18
C ILE A 61 -38.72 -5.80 2.98
N GLU A 62 -38.79 -7.08 2.65
CA GLU A 62 -40.06 -7.79 2.44
C GLU A 62 -40.88 -7.83 3.73
N LEU A 63 -40.27 -8.08 4.89
CA LEU A 63 -40.94 -8.07 6.20
C LEU A 63 -41.51 -6.67 6.55
N ASN A 64 -40.96 -5.61 5.99
CA ASN A 64 -41.38 -4.23 6.25
C ASN A 64 -42.13 -3.60 5.05
N LYS A 65 -42.57 -4.38 4.08
CA LYS A 65 -43.19 -3.93 2.83
C LYS A 65 -44.43 -3.03 3.02
N GLU A 66 -45.19 -3.24 4.07
CA GLU A 66 -46.35 -2.39 4.41
C GLU A 66 -45.98 -0.92 4.65
N PHE A 67 -44.74 -0.63 5.04
CA PHE A 67 -44.25 0.73 5.28
C PHE A 67 -43.78 1.42 4.00
N GLU A 68 -43.50 0.70 2.91
CA GLU A 68 -42.99 1.29 1.65
C GLU A 68 -43.95 2.33 1.05
N ASN A 69 -45.25 2.11 1.21
CA ASN A 69 -46.29 2.94 0.63
C ASN A 69 -46.85 3.99 1.60
N LYS A 70 -46.38 4.05 2.86
CA LYS A 70 -46.80 5.07 3.82
C LYS A 70 -45.95 6.33 3.64
N PRO A 71 -46.55 7.48 3.25
CA PRO A 71 -45.81 8.73 3.15
C PRO A 71 -45.37 9.18 4.56
N TYR A 72 -44.10 9.60 4.67
CA TYR A 72 -43.49 10.13 5.89
C TYR A 72 -43.39 9.18 7.11
N ALA A 73 -43.53 7.87 6.91
CA ALA A 73 -43.24 6.92 7.98
C ALA A 73 -41.73 6.78 8.19
N ILE A 74 -41.24 7.29 9.31
CA ILE A 74 -39.84 7.02 9.72
C ILE A 74 -39.76 5.55 10.10
N ASN A 75 -38.98 4.78 9.34
CA ASN A 75 -38.70 3.39 9.62
C ASN A 75 -37.20 3.15 9.47
N ARG A 76 -36.48 3.24 10.59
CA ARG A 76 -35.03 3.08 10.61
C ARG A 76 -34.54 1.71 10.15
N ASP A 77 -35.29 0.65 10.47
CA ASP A 77 -34.89 -0.70 10.05
C ASP A 77 -34.96 -0.83 8.51
N LEU A 78 -36.00 -0.26 7.89
CA LEU A 78 -36.14 -0.22 6.44
C LEU A 78 -35.12 0.71 5.78
N ALA A 79 -34.85 1.87 6.39
CA ALA A 79 -33.80 2.78 5.93
C ALA A 79 -32.42 2.13 5.98
N ASN A 80 -32.10 1.44 7.07
CA ASN A 80 -30.86 0.68 7.24
C ASN A 80 -30.74 -0.42 6.18
N ALA A 81 -31.82 -1.18 5.95
CA ALA A 81 -31.83 -2.25 4.96
C ALA A 81 -31.47 -1.73 3.56
N TYR A 82 -32.12 -0.67 3.11
CA TYR A 82 -31.79 -0.05 1.83
C TYR A 82 -30.39 0.54 1.81
N TYR A 83 -29.96 1.23 2.87
CA TYR A 83 -28.63 1.82 2.91
C TYR A 83 -27.51 0.76 2.84
N TYR A 84 -27.56 -0.26 3.69
CA TYR A 84 -26.52 -1.30 3.72
C TYR A 84 -26.59 -2.23 2.52
N ARG A 85 -27.79 -2.48 1.95
CA ARG A 85 -27.92 -3.18 0.68
C ARG A 85 -27.28 -2.38 -0.45
N GLY A 86 -27.49 -1.06 -0.48
CA GLY A 86 -26.81 -0.16 -1.41
C GLY A 86 -25.29 -0.22 -1.26
N LEU A 87 -24.75 -0.23 -0.04
CA LEU A 87 -23.31 -0.41 0.19
C LEU A 87 -22.80 -1.76 -0.33
N SER A 88 -23.54 -2.86 -0.08
CA SER A 88 -23.17 -4.19 -0.57
C SER A 88 -23.14 -4.24 -2.10
N LYS A 89 -24.17 -3.68 -2.77
CA LYS A 89 -24.23 -3.57 -4.23
C LYS A 89 -23.12 -2.70 -4.81
N ASN A 90 -22.79 -1.58 -4.14
CA ASN A 90 -21.70 -0.71 -4.55
C ASN A 90 -20.35 -1.44 -4.53
N ASN A 91 -20.11 -2.30 -3.52
CA ASN A 91 -18.92 -3.14 -3.44
C ASN A 91 -18.89 -4.23 -4.53
N LEU A 92 -20.05 -4.74 -4.94
CA LEU A 92 -20.21 -5.66 -6.08
C LEU A 92 -20.16 -4.96 -7.45
N LYS A 93 -19.99 -3.61 -7.48
CA LYS A 93 -19.97 -2.76 -8.66
C LYS A 93 -21.34 -2.62 -9.38
N GLU A 94 -22.42 -2.92 -8.69
CA GLU A 94 -23.80 -2.72 -9.13
C GLU A 94 -24.24 -1.28 -8.78
N TYR A 95 -23.57 -0.30 -9.39
CA TYR A 95 -23.64 1.10 -8.96
C TYR A 95 -25.02 1.74 -9.16
N ASN A 96 -25.72 1.42 -10.24
CA ASN A 96 -27.05 1.98 -10.51
C ASN A 96 -28.08 1.50 -9.49
N GLU A 97 -28.06 0.20 -9.19
CA GLU A 97 -28.92 -0.42 -8.18
C GLU A 97 -28.60 0.09 -6.77
N ALA A 98 -27.31 0.35 -6.48
CA ALA A 98 -26.89 0.96 -5.24
C ALA A 98 -27.43 2.38 -5.09
N ILE A 99 -27.39 3.20 -6.13
CA ILE A 99 -27.93 4.58 -6.14
C ILE A 99 -29.44 4.56 -5.85
N GLU A 100 -30.19 3.64 -6.43
CA GLU A 100 -31.62 3.52 -6.17
C GLU A 100 -31.92 3.12 -4.73
N ASP A 101 -31.13 2.20 -4.16
CA ASP A 101 -31.26 1.80 -2.76
C ASP A 101 -30.91 2.97 -1.81
N PHE A 102 -29.86 3.74 -2.09
CA PHE A 102 -29.53 4.93 -1.31
C PHE A 102 -30.66 5.99 -1.34
N LYS A 103 -31.27 6.22 -2.50
CA LYS A 103 -32.43 7.14 -2.61
C LYS A 103 -33.63 6.65 -1.78
N LYS A 104 -33.89 5.35 -1.81
CA LYS A 104 -34.97 4.74 -1.00
C LYS A 104 -34.68 4.87 0.49
N SER A 105 -33.44 4.62 0.93
CA SER A 105 -33.04 4.82 2.31
C SER A 105 -33.35 6.24 2.82
N LEU A 106 -33.05 7.26 2.02
CA LEU A 106 -33.30 8.65 2.35
C LEU A 106 -34.79 8.97 2.52
N LYS A 107 -35.68 8.26 1.81
CA LYS A 107 -37.12 8.41 1.94
C LYS A 107 -37.62 8.04 3.34
N PHE A 108 -36.97 7.04 3.97
CA PHE A 108 -37.39 6.50 5.28
C PHE A 108 -36.63 7.11 6.45
N GLU A 109 -35.41 7.60 6.26
CA GLU A 109 -34.62 8.28 7.30
C GLU A 109 -33.89 9.48 6.69
N PRO A 110 -34.51 10.68 6.75
CA PRO A 110 -33.89 11.91 6.24
C PRO A 110 -32.55 12.27 6.90
N ALA A 111 -32.28 11.76 8.11
CA ALA A 111 -30.99 11.99 8.80
C ALA A 111 -29.82 11.36 8.06
N TYR A 112 -30.05 10.38 7.17
CA TYR A 112 -28.99 9.76 6.33
C TYR A 112 -28.57 10.64 5.14
N TRP A 113 -29.11 11.84 5.04
CA TRP A 113 -28.90 12.74 3.91
C TRP A 113 -27.43 12.91 3.53
N LEU A 114 -26.55 13.16 4.51
CA LEU A 114 -25.11 13.36 4.29
C LEU A 114 -24.43 12.11 3.70
N VAL A 115 -24.58 10.99 4.39
CA VAL A 115 -23.93 9.72 4.01
C VAL A 115 -24.49 9.18 2.70
N VAL A 116 -25.78 9.39 2.43
CA VAL A 116 -26.43 8.96 1.19
C VAL A 116 -25.92 9.78 0.01
N HIS A 117 -25.91 11.11 0.08
CA HIS A 117 -25.39 11.94 -1.02
C HIS A 117 -23.90 11.69 -1.27
N TYR A 118 -23.11 11.44 -0.23
CA TYR A 118 -21.73 11.02 -0.37
C TYR A 118 -21.62 9.71 -1.16
N ASN A 119 -22.35 8.65 -0.77
CA ASN A 119 -22.29 7.36 -1.45
C ASN A 119 -22.83 7.41 -2.89
N ILE A 120 -23.88 8.19 -3.15
CA ILE A 120 -24.36 8.46 -4.52
C ILE A 120 -23.27 9.11 -5.34
N GLY A 121 -22.58 10.13 -4.80
CA GLY A 121 -21.47 10.79 -5.47
C GLY A 121 -20.34 9.83 -5.82
N VAL A 122 -19.96 8.97 -4.88
CA VAL A 122 -18.93 7.93 -5.10
C VAL A 122 -19.37 6.91 -6.16
N SER A 123 -20.62 6.43 -6.11
CA SER A 123 -21.16 5.50 -7.11
C SER A 123 -21.15 6.13 -8.50
N LYS A 124 -21.47 7.42 -8.62
CA LYS A 124 -21.43 8.18 -9.89
C LYS A 124 -20.01 8.34 -10.44
N ILE A 125 -19.00 8.53 -9.58
CA ILE A 125 -17.59 8.51 -10.01
C ILE A 125 -17.27 7.17 -10.68
N ASN A 126 -17.68 6.05 -10.05
CA ASN A 126 -17.42 4.72 -10.56
C ASN A 126 -18.13 4.41 -11.88
N LEU A 127 -19.28 5.08 -12.15
CA LEU A 127 -19.99 5.05 -13.44
C LEU A 127 -19.38 5.96 -14.49
N GLY A 128 -18.43 6.84 -14.13
CA GLY A 128 -17.89 7.87 -15.02
C GLY A 128 -18.76 9.13 -15.14
N GLU A 129 -19.80 9.26 -14.32
CA GLU A 129 -20.74 10.40 -14.29
C GLU A 129 -20.20 11.51 -13.38
N TYR A 130 -19.04 12.08 -13.74
CA TYR A 130 -18.29 12.99 -12.87
C TYR A 130 -19.01 14.30 -12.57
N GLU A 131 -19.70 14.90 -13.54
CA GLU A 131 -20.48 16.13 -13.35
C GLU A 131 -21.60 15.95 -12.33
N GLU A 132 -22.32 14.85 -12.43
CA GLU A 132 -23.39 14.51 -11.49
C GLU A 132 -22.83 14.15 -10.11
N SER A 133 -21.65 13.56 -10.04
CA SER A 133 -20.94 13.32 -8.80
C SER A 133 -20.59 14.63 -8.10
N VAL A 134 -19.98 15.59 -8.80
CA VAL A 134 -19.65 16.92 -8.26
C VAL A 134 -20.91 17.62 -7.74
N LYS A 135 -22.02 17.59 -8.48
CA LYS A 135 -23.30 18.14 -8.02
C LYS A 135 -23.78 17.51 -6.70
N ASN A 136 -23.63 16.20 -6.54
CA ASN A 136 -23.99 15.54 -5.27
C ASN A 136 -23.12 16.01 -4.10
N PHE A 137 -21.82 16.21 -4.32
CA PHE A 137 -20.94 16.76 -3.28
C PHE A 137 -21.23 18.23 -3.00
N ASP A 138 -21.57 19.02 -4.03
CA ASP A 138 -21.96 20.41 -3.87
C ASP A 138 -23.25 20.57 -3.08
N ILE A 139 -24.24 19.72 -3.32
CA ILE A 139 -25.47 19.68 -2.52
C ILE A 139 -25.14 19.60 -1.03
N ILE A 140 -24.16 18.75 -0.63
CA ILE A 140 -23.74 18.61 0.77
C ILE A 140 -23.18 19.94 1.32
N THR A 141 -22.38 20.65 0.53
CA THR A 141 -21.71 21.88 0.96
C THR A 141 -22.62 23.12 0.98
N TYR A 142 -23.68 23.14 0.16
CA TYR A 142 -24.57 24.30 0.02
C TYR A 142 -25.77 24.33 0.98
N GLN A 143 -26.12 23.24 1.62
CA GLN A 143 -27.20 23.27 2.61
C GLN A 143 -26.80 24.03 3.88
N ASN A 144 -27.61 25.02 4.28
CA ASN A 144 -27.30 25.94 5.39
C ASN A 144 -27.02 25.25 6.72
N PHE A 145 -27.72 24.16 7.03
CA PHE A 145 -27.52 23.40 8.28
C PHE A 145 -26.13 22.77 8.30
N TYR A 146 -25.73 22.08 7.22
CA TYR A 146 -24.42 21.42 7.14
C TYR A 146 -23.29 22.42 6.97
N LYS A 147 -23.54 23.57 6.30
CA LYS A 147 -22.58 24.66 6.20
C LYS A 147 -22.26 25.26 7.56
N GLU A 148 -23.25 25.47 8.43
CA GLU A 148 -23.04 25.98 9.79
C GLU A 148 -22.31 24.91 10.64
N TYR A 149 -22.71 23.65 10.54
CA TYR A 149 -22.04 22.55 11.24
C TYR A 149 -20.58 22.42 10.77
N TYR A 150 -20.33 22.47 9.47
CA TYR A 150 -18.99 22.51 8.88
C TYR A 150 -18.15 23.68 9.40
N ASN A 151 -18.73 24.89 9.46
CA ASN A 151 -18.05 26.06 9.99
C ASN A 151 -17.71 25.91 11.48
N ARG A 152 -18.57 25.26 12.27
CA ARG A 152 -18.30 24.97 13.69
C ARG A 152 -17.20 23.93 13.87
N ILE A 153 -17.10 22.95 12.97
CA ILE A 153 -15.97 22.01 12.93
C ILE A 153 -14.67 22.78 12.63
N ILE A 154 -14.66 23.62 11.59
CA ILE A 154 -13.47 24.43 11.24
C ILE A 154 -13.04 25.35 12.39
N ARG A 155 -13.99 25.94 13.09
CA ARG A 155 -13.72 26.77 14.28
C ARG A 155 -13.34 25.98 15.54
N LYS A 156 -13.24 24.63 15.43
CA LYS A 156 -12.95 23.71 16.54
C LYS A 156 -13.96 23.77 17.69
N GLU A 157 -15.18 24.20 17.41
CA GLU A 157 -16.28 24.28 18.39
C GLU A 157 -16.94 22.92 18.63
N ILE A 158 -16.84 22.00 17.68
CA ILE A 158 -17.39 20.65 17.75
C ILE A 158 -16.33 19.66 17.29
N TYR A 159 -16.17 18.57 18.03
CA TYR A 159 -15.40 17.41 17.62
C TYR A 159 -16.34 16.24 17.37
N ASP A 160 -16.47 15.85 16.10
CA ASP A 160 -17.21 14.67 15.67
C ASP A 160 -16.35 13.94 14.62
N SER A 161 -15.73 12.85 15.05
CA SER A 161 -14.76 12.11 14.23
C SER A 161 -15.40 11.43 13.01
N GLU A 162 -16.65 10.99 13.10
CA GLU A 162 -17.32 10.31 11.98
C GLU A 162 -17.71 11.31 10.89
N LEU A 163 -18.37 12.40 11.26
CA LEU A 163 -18.72 13.46 10.31
C LEU A 163 -17.49 14.10 9.68
N TYR A 164 -16.43 14.29 10.44
CA TYR A 164 -15.16 14.79 9.94
C TYR A 164 -14.58 13.86 8.85
N ASN A 165 -14.55 12.54 9.09
CA ASN A 165 -14.06 11.57 8.12
C ASN A 165 -14.90 11.58 6.83
N ILE A 166 -16.22 11.74 6.95
CA ILE A 166 -17.11 11.85 5.79
C ILE A 166 -16.80 13.12 4.99
N TYR A 167 -16.62 14.27 5.64
CA TYR A 167 -16.29 15.53 4.96
C TYR A 167 -14.93 15.47 4.24
N ILE A 168 -13.89 14.92 4.88
CA ILE A 168 -12.59 14.72 4.23
C ILE A 168 -12.71 13.81 3.02
N SER A 169 -13.37 12.67 3.17
CA SER A 169 -13.55 11.71 2.08
C SER A 169 -14.34 12.31 0.92
N MET A 170 -15.34 13.14 1.23
CA MET A 170 -16.11 13.88 0.24
C MET A 170 -15.24 14.85 -0.55
N HIS A 171 -14.41 15.66 0.13
CA HIS A 171 -13.53 16.60 -0.57
C HIS A 171 -12.47 15.89 -1.41
N CYS A 172 -11.93 14.77 -0.93
CA CYS A 172 -11.07 13.92 -1.73
C CYS A 172 -11.77 13.42 -3.00
N SER A 173 -12.99 12.91 -2.85
CA SER A 173 -13.79 12.39 -3.98
C SER A 173 -14.20 13.50 -4.95
N LYS A 174 -14.52 14.70 -4.44
CA LYS A 174 -14.82 15.88 -5.26
C LYS A 174 -13.60 16.31 -6.08
N VAL A 175 -12.43 16.42 -5.45
CA VAL A 175 -11.17 16.72 -6.17
C VAL A 175 -10.92 15.69 -7.27
N PHE A 176 -11.19 14.42 -6.98
CA PHE A 176 -11.07 13.36 -7.97
C PHE A 176 -11.99 13.59 -9.18
N ALA A 177 -13.27 13.85 -8.95
CA ALA A 177 -14.24 14.09 -10.02
C ALA A 177 -13.90 15.34 -10.84
N GLU A 178 -13.55 16.46 -10.19
CA GLU A 178 -13.16 17.71 -10.85
C GLU A 178 -11.91 17.54 -11.73
N LEU A 179 -10.93 16.75 -11.29
CA LEU A 179 -9.73 16.48 -12.08
C LEU A 179 -10.02 15.62 -13.31
N LEU A 180 -10.96 14.67 -13.21
CA LEU A 180 -11.39 13.87 -14.34
C LEU A 180 -12.18 14.69 -15.37
N LEU A 181 -12.89 15.73 -14.93
CA LEU A 181 -13.51 16.73 -15.81
C LEU A 181 -12.51 17.72 -16.41
N LYS A 182 -11.22 17.60 -16.11
CA LYS A 182 -10.16 18.54 -16.49
C LYS A 182 -10.36 19.97 -15.94
N GLU A 183 -11.13 20.09 -14.90
CA GLU A 183 -11.32 21.33 -14.16
C GLU A 183 -10.16 21.64 -13.21
N LYS A 184 -10.07 22.91 -12.78
CA LYS A 184 -9.05 23.32 -11.80
C LYS A 184 -9.54 23.01 -10.39
N ALA A 185 -9.15 21.87 -9.84
CA ALA A 185 -9.51 21.40 -8.50
C ALA A 185 -8.87 22.21 -7.33
N TYR A 186 -8.40 23.43 -7.57
CA TYR A 186 -7.68 24.23 -6.57
C TYR A 186 -8.52 24.57 -5.34
N ASN A 187 -9.81 24.87 -5.53
CA ASN A 187 -10.70 25.23 -4.43
C ASN A 187 -10.97 24.02 -3.52
N SER A 188 -11.25 22.87 -4.12
CA SER A 188 -11.51 21.63 -3.36
C SER A 188 -10.29 21.15 -2.61
N ILE A 189 -9.09 21.31 -3.18
CA ILE A 189 -7.83 21.04 -2.47
C ILE A 189 -7.63 22.03 -1.33
N ASN A 190 -7.90 23.31 -1.51
CA ASN A 190 -7.82 24.28 -0.42
C ASN A 190 -8.75 23.91 0.74
N MET A 191 -9.99 23.55 0.45
CA MET A 191 -10.94 23.11 1.48
C MET A 191 -10.50 21.82 2.16
N PHE A 192 -9.95 20.87 1.40
CA PHE A 192 -9.34 19.66 1.96
C PHE A 192 -8.19 19.99 2.94
N LEU A 193 -7.30 20.92 2.56
CA LEU A 193 -6.18 21.34 3.41
C LEU A 193 -6.66 22.12 4.64
N GLU A 194 -7.67 22.98 4.52
CA GLU A 194 -8.26 23.69 5.66
C GLU A 194 -8.90 22.73 6.67
N LEU A 195 -9.65 21.72 6.20
CA LEU A 195 -10.16 20.67 7.08
C LEU A 195 -9.03 19.90 7.76
N SER A 196 -7.98 19.62 7.02
CA SER A 196 -6.80 18.92 7.55
C SER A 196 -6.09 19.70 8.67
N LYS A 197 -6.23 21.03 8.73
CA LYS A 197 -5.72 21.87 9.86
C LYS A 197 -6.53 21.71 11.14
N CYS A 198 -7.82 21.48 11.01
CA CYS A 198 -8.72 21.46 12.16
C CYS A 198 -8.59 20.16 12.97
N PHE A 199 -8.28 19.08 12.29
CA PHE A 199 -8.15 17.76 12.87
C PHE A 199 -6.95 17.08 12.24
N ASN A 200 -6.14 16.37 13.00
CA ASN A 200 -5.08 15.53 12.46
C ASN A 200 -5.72 14.47 11.54
N PRO A 201 -5.72 14.65 10.20
CA PRO A 201 -6.29 13.64 9.35
C PRO A 201 -5.45 12.39 9.50
N ASN A 202 -6.10 11.25 9.50
CA ASN A 202 -5.38 10.01 9.32
C ASN A 202 -4.46 10.19 8.09
N ASN A 203 -3.15 10.03 8.26
CA ASN A 203 -2.14 10.23 7.22
C ASN A 203 -2.51 9.55 5.89
N ASN A 204 -3.30 8.47 5.97
CA ASN A 204 -3.82 7.74 4.81
C ASN A 204 -4.61 8.64 3.83
N HIS A 205 -5.38 9.61 4.28
CA HIS A 205 -6.17 10.47 3.38
C HIS A 205 -5.28 11.40 2.56
N ILE A 206 -4.26 11.99 3.20
CA ILE A 206 -3.29 12.88 2.51
C ILE A 206 -2.49 12.08 1.48
N PHE A 207 -1.98 10.92 1.88
CA PHE A 207 -1.20 10.08 0.97
C PHE A 207 -2.05 9.49 -0.15
N ASN A 208 -3.31 9.14 0.09
CA ASN A 208 -4.24 8.72 -0.96
C ASN A 208 -4.47 9.87 -1.96
N MET A 209 -4.63 11.10 -1.48
CA MET A 209 -4.73 12.28 -2.35
C MET A 209 -3.46 12.49 -3.17
N VAL A 210 -2.28 12.43 -2.53
CA VAL A 210 -0.99 12.56 -3.22
C VAL A 210 -0.83 11.46 -4.26
N SER A 211 -1.17 10.22 -3.93
CA SER A 211 -1.12 9.09 -4.87
C SER A 211 -2.03 9.29 -6.06
N PHE A 212 -3.23 9.77 -5.83
CA PHE A 212 -4.18 10.08 -6.89
C PHE A 212 -3.70 11.22 -7.80
N LEU A 213 -3.20 12.31 -7.22
CA LEU A 213 -2.63 13.44 -7.97
C LEU A 213 -1.41 13.00 -8.78
N PHE A 214 -0.60 12.11 -8.21
CA PHE A 214 0.54 11.50 -8.88
C PHE A 214 0.10 10.69 -10.11
N GLU A 215 -0.89 9.81 -9.96
CA GLU A 215 -1.44 8.99 -11.05
C GLU A 215 -2.02 9.83 -12.20
N ASN A 216 -2.41 11.08 -11.93
CA ASN A 216 -2.98 12.02 -12.89
C ASN A 216 -1.99 13.14 -13.30
N TYR A 217 -0.70 13.01 -12.98
CA TYR A 217 0.35 13.99 -13.32
C TYR A 217 0.10 15.42 -12.82
N LYS A 218 -0.58 15.58 -11.69
CA LYS A 218 -0.88 16.88 -11.07
C LYS A 218 0.21 17.29 -10.08
N TYR A 219 1.43 17.42 -10.58
CA TYR A 219 2.61 17.69 -9.76
C TYR A 219 2.55 19.03 -9.02
N ASP A 220 2.01 20.07 -9.62
CA ASP A 220 1.80 21.39 -9.00
C ASP A 220 0.90 21.32 -7.75
N LEU A 221 -0.11 20.45 -7.77
CA LEU A 221 -0.99 20.22 -6.64
C LEU A 221 -0.31 19.35 -5.56
N ILE A 222 0.53 18.42 -5.95
CA ILE A 222 1.36 17.66 -5.00
C ILE A 222 2.32 18.59 -4.28
N GLU A 223 3.01 19.50 -4.98
CA GLU A 223 3.90 20.49 -4.36
C GLU A 223 3.16 21.39 -3.38
N LYS A 224 1.92 21.76 -3.68
CA LYS A 224 1.08 22.54 -2.77
C LYS A 224 0.80 21.79 -1.48
N ILE A 225 0.44 20.50 -1.57
CA ILE A 225 0.24 19.65 -0.39
C ILE A 225 1.55 19.51 0.39
N PHE A 226 2.68 19.30 -0.28
CA PHE A 226 3.99 19.17 0.37
C PHE A 226 4.42 20.44 1.10
N ASN A 227 4.24 21.60 0.48
CA ASN A 227 4.53 22.89 1.15
C ASN A 227 3.66 23.03 2.40
N TYR A 228 2.40 22.69 2.33
CA TYR A 228 1.50 22.69 3.48
C TYR A 228 2.00 21.74 4.60
N LEU A 229 2.34 20.49 4.28
CA LEU A 229 2.83 19.51 5.27
C LEU A 229 4.14 19.91 5.94
N VAL A 230 4.96 20.69 5.25
CA VAL A 230 6.25 21.15 5.76
C VAL A 230 6.12 22.41 6.62
N GLU A 231 5.22 23.31 6.26
CA GLU A 231 5.04 24.63 6.92
C GLU A 231 4.18 24.55 8.17
N GLU A 232 3.11 23.77 8.14
CA GLU A 232 2.29 23.53 9.33
C GLU A 232 2.97 22.49 10.23
N ASN A 233 2.83 22.62 11.55
CA ASN A 233 3.38 21.66 12.52
C ASN A 233 2.57 20.34 12.49
N TYR A 234 2.67 19.60 11.41
CA TYR A 234 2.11 18.27 11.25
C TYR A 234 2.97 17.25 12.02
N ASN A 235 2.87 17.29 13.35
CA ASN A 235 3.74 16.50 14.21
C ASN A 235 3.52 14.99 14.02
N ASP A 236 2.29 14.55 13.85
CA ASP A 236 1.97 13.10 13.79
C ASP A 236 2.57 12.41 12.57
N LEU A 237 2.68 13.09 11.41
CA LEU A 237 3.33 12.54 10.23
C LEU A 237 4.82 12.28 10.50
N TRP A 238 5.47 13.24 11.15
CA TRP A 238 6.92 13.23 11.37
C TRP A 238 7.32 12.46 12.62
N GLU A 239 6.44 12.35 13.62
CA GLU A 239 6.69 11.58 14.84
C GLU A 239 6.84 10.09 14.58
N ASN A 240 6.25 9.59 13.50
CA ASN A 240 6.35 8.19 13.10
C ASN A 240 7.48 7.91 12.09
N ASP A 241 8.12 8.93 11.53
CA ASP A 241 9.25 8.76 10.62
C ASP A 241 10.54 8.51 11.39
N ILE A 242 11.13 7.34 11.20
CA ILE A 242 12.37 6.91 11.88
C ILE A 242 13.52 7.89 11.62
N THR A 243 13.69 8.28 10.35
CA THR A 243 14.78 9.20 9.94
C THR A 243 14.60 10.57 10.57
N PHE A 244 13.39 11.11 10.52
CA PHE A 244 13.09 12.39 11.13
C PHE A 244 13.27 12.37 12.65
N ASN A 245 12.85 11.32 13.33
CA ASN A 245 13.00 11.17 14.77
C ASN A 245 14.46 11.14 15.23
N LEU A 246 15.35 10.52 14.46
CA LEU A 246 16.77 10.54 14.74
C LEU A 246 17.36 11.96 14.62
N LEU A 247 16.82 12.77 13.72
CA LEU A 247 17.31 14.13 13.45
C LEU A 247 16.65 15.18 14.34
N LYS A 248 15.42 14.96 14.83
CA LYS A 248 14.63 15.90 15.66
C LYS A 248 15.37 16.39 16.91
N ASN A 249 16.16 15.52 17.53
CA ASN A 249 16.86 15.83 18.78
C ASN A 249 18.20 16.56 18.59
N LYS A 250 18.56 16.88 17.33
CA LYS A 250 19.78 17.58 17.01
C LYS A 250 19.52 19.09 16.89
N THR A 251 20.52 19.89 17.21
CA THR A 251 20.45 21.35 17.03
C THR A 251 20.57 21.69 15.54
N ILE A 252 19.44 21.60 14.83
CA ILE A 252 19.34 21.85 13.38
C ILE A 252 18.52 23.12 13.17
N ASP A 253 18.98 23.99 12.26
CA ASP A 253 18.26 25.19 11.84
C ASP A 253 16.89 24.83 11.26
N LYS A 254 15.86 25.69 11.51
CA LYS A 254 14.47 25.43 11.05
C LYS A 254 14.34 25.30 9.54
N GLU A 255 15.11 26.09 8.77
CA GLU A 255 15.04 26.04 7.31
C GLU A 255 15.70 24.77 6.78
N ILE A 256 16.77 24.30 7.41
CA ILE A 256 17.39 23.01 7.10
C ILE A 256 16.42 21.87 7.44
N LEU A 257 15.76 21.91 8.59
CA LEU A 257 14.78 20.92 8.98
C LEU A 257 13.61 20.85 7.98
N LYS A 258 13.17 22.01 7.48
CA LYS A 258 12.16 22.11 6.41
C LYS A 258 12.63 21.42 5.12
N ASN A 259 13.89 21.59 4.74
CA ASN A 259 14.46 20.93 3.57
C ASN A 259 14.64 19.42 3.76
N ILE A 260 14.95 18.96 4.98
CA ILE A 260 14.93 17.53 5.33
C ILE A 260 13.53 16.94 5.12
N LYS A 261 12.48 17.58 5.67
CA LYS A 261 11.08 17.17 5.48
C LYS A 261 10.71 17.10 4.00
N LYS A 262 11.06 18.14 3.21
CA LYS A 262 10.82 18.15 1.75
C LYS A 262 11.52 16.98 1.07
N ASN A 263 12.78 16.73 1.40
CA ASN A 263 13.55 15.66 0.80
C ASN A 263 12.90 14.29 1.08
N LEU A 264 12.47 14.01 2.31
CA LEU A 264 11.76 12.79 2.68
C LEU A 264 10.45 12.60 1.88
N LEU A 265 9.66 13.66 1.70
CA LEU A 265 8.46 13.61 0.89
C LEU A 265 8.75 13.28 -0.58
N TYR A 266 9.80 13.83 -1.16
CA TYR A 266 10.22 13.51 -2.54
C TYR A 266 10.78 12.10 -2.65
N GLN A 267 11.49 11.59 -1.65
CA GLN A 267 11.91 10.19 -1.59
C GLN A 267 10.70 9.25 -1.55
N TYR A 268 9.69 9.60 -0.76
CA TYR A 268 8.42 8.88 -0.74
C TYR A 268 7.79 8.80 -2.14
N LEU A 269 7.70 9.94 -2.87
CA LEU A 269 7.19 9.95 -4.24
C LEU A 269 8.05 9.14 -5.19
N LEU A 270 9.38 9.14 -5.02
CA LEU A 270 10.28 8.32 -5.82
C LEU A 270 9.97 6.83 -5.63
N LEU A 271 9.90 6.37 -4.40
CA LEU A 271 9.57 4.98 -4.10
C LEU A 271 8.19 4.59 -4.63
N GLN A 272 7.21 5.48 -4.51
CA GLN A 272 5.89 5.28 -5.09
C GLN A 272 5.95 5.15 -6.62
N SER A 273 6.76 5.99 -7.28
CA SER A 273 6.98 5.92 -8.73
C SER A 273 7.57 4.60 -9.17
N LEU A 274 8.45 4.03 -8.35
CA LEU A 274 9.17 2.79 -8.61
C LEU A 274 8.46 1.55 -8.06
N SER A 275 7.31 1.70 -7.43
CA SER A 275 6.55 0.55 -6.96
C SER A 275 6.12 -0.33 -8.14
N PHE A 276 6.32 -1.65 -8.00
CA PHE A 276 5.89 -2.65 -8.98
C PHE A 276 4.39 -2.55 -9.29
N ASN A 277 3.58 -2.16 -8.30
CA ASN A 277 2.14 -2.02 -8.43
C ASN A 277 1.69 -0.62 -8.87
N ASN A 278 2.61 0.28 -9.21
CA ASN A 278 2.28 1.63 -9.66
C ASN A 278 1.33 1.60 -10.87
N LYS A 279 0.16 2.21 -10.74
CA LYS A 279 -0.88 2.21 -11.78
C LYS A 279 -0.49 3.01 -13.00
N THR A 280 0.31 4.07 -12.83
CA THR A 280 0.80 4.90 -13.94
C THR A 280 1.76 4.08 -14.82
N LEU A 281 2.71 3.38 -14.20
CA LEU A 281 3.60 2.46 -14.93
C LEU A 281 2.78 1.37 -15.65
N LYS A 282 1.79 0.79 -14.98
CA LYS A 282 0.92 -0.24 -15.59
C LYS A 282 0.09 0.29 -16.75
N ARG A 283 -0.28 1.57 -16.74
CA ARG A 283 -1.03 2.23 -17.81
C ARG A 283 -0.16 2.60 -19.00
N GLU A 284 1.03 3.15 -18.75
CA GLU A 284 1.97 3.54 -19.81
C GLU A 284 2.66 2.34 -20.46
N PHE A 285 2.96 1.32 -19.66
CA PHE A 285 3.68 0.14 -20.10
C PHE A 285 2.82 -1.11 -19.84
N THR A 286 2.18 -1.63 -20.88
CA THR A 286 1.44 -2.89 -20.78
C THR A 286 2.43 -4.02 -20.49
N TYR A 287 2.42 -4.53 -19.27
CA TYR A 287 3.29 -5.63 -18.89
C TYR A 287 2.58 -6.74 -18.13
N ASN A 288 2.87 -7.96 -18.56
CA ASN A 288 2.58 -9.16 -17.78
C ASN A 288 3.91 -9.72 -17.30
N ILE A 289 4.38 -9.26 -16.14
CA ILE A 289 5.68 -9.63 -15.58
C ILE A 289 5.46 -10.69 -14.53
N GLU A 290 6.27 -11.73 -14.61
CA GLU A 290 6.40 -12.75 -13.59
C GLU A 290 7.55 -12.37 -12.66
N ILE A 291 7.37 -12.57 -11.37
CA ILE A 291 8.35 -12.26 -10.35
C ILE A 291 9.09 -13.55 -10.00
N ALA A 292 10.39 -13.57 -10.21
CA ALA A 292 11.24 -14.72 -9.99
C ALA A 292 12.15 -14.51 -8.78
N HIS A 293 12.29 -15.51 -7.94
CA HIS A 293 13.26 -15.56 -6.84
C HIS A 293 14.16 -16.78 -7.01
N TYR A 294 15.47 -16.55 -7.11
CA TYR A 294 16.46 -17.61 -7.29
C TYR A 294 17.01 -18.04 -5.93
N THR A 295 17.03 -19.36 -5.71
CA THR A 295 17.42 -19.94 -4.43
C THR A 295 18.00 -21.35 -4.60
N TYR A 296 18.30 -22.02 -3.49
CA TYR A 296 18.83 -23.38 -3.47
C TYR A 296 17.73 -24.41 -3.22
N LEU A 297 17.95 -25.65 -3.67
CA LEU A 297 17.03 -26.76 -3.42
C LEU A 297 16.74 -26.96 -1.93
N ASN A 298 17.78 -26.95 -1.09
CA ASN A 298 17.60 -27.09 0.36
C ASN A 298 16.75 -25.97 0.97
N THR A 299 16.87 -24.74 0.45
CA THR A 299 16.03 -23.61 0.88
C THR A 299 14.58 -23.82 0.46
N LEU A 300 14.34 -24.27 -0.78
CA LEU A 300 12.99 -24.60 -1.23
C LEU A 300 12.35 -25.68 -0.35
N LEU A 301 13.08 -26.75 -0.04
CA LEU A 301 12.57 -27.83 0.80
C LEU A 301 12.18 -27.35 2.20
N LYS A 302 12.97 -26.43 2.78
CA LYS A 302 12.63 -25.78 4.05
C LYS A 302 11.39 -24.91 3.95
N LEU A 303 11.26 -24.14 2.87
CA LEU A 303 10.06 -23.30 2.63
C LEU A 303 8.78 -24.14 2.52
N ILE A 304 8.86 -25.33 1.92
CA ILE A 304 7.69 -26.21 1.77
C ILE A 304 7.39 -26.98 3.05
N LYS A 305 8.40 -27.63 3.66
CA LYS A 305 8.21 -28.60 4.76
C LYS A 305 8.09 -27.95 6.14
N GLU A 306 8.81 -26.85 6.35
CA GLU A 306 8.97 -26.24 7.68
C GLU A 306 8.19 -24.91 7.78
N ASP A 307 7.36 -24.58 6.78
CA ASP A 307 6.61 -23.31 6.67
C ASP A 307 7.51 -22.08 6.89
N ASN A 308 8.76 -22.20 6.46
CA ASN A 308 9.72 -21.11 6.58
C ASN A 308 9.30 -19.92 5.73
N LYS A 309 9.55 -18.74 6.28
CA LYS A 309 9.26 -17.46 5.63
C LYS A 309 10.44 -17.01 4.76
N ILE A 310 10.17 -16.22 3.72
CA ILE A 310 11.24 -15.51 3.04
C ILE A 310 11.90 -14.55 4.03
N ARG A 311 13.23 -14.51 4.01
CA ARG A 311 14.05 -13.64 4.85
C ARG A 311 14.43 -12.38 4.10
N ILE A 312 14.22 -11.23 4.71
CA ILE A 312 14.72 -9.93 4.25
C ILE A 312 16.02 -9.71 5.03
N THR A 313 17.17 -9.69 4.34
CA THR A 313 18.49 -9.77 4.97
C THR A 313 19.29 -8.48 4.82
N ASN A 314 20.29 -8.28 5.66
CA ASN A 314 21.23 -7.17 5.51
C ASN A 314 22.08 -7.31 4.22
N ILE A 315 22.53 -6.18 3.72
CA ILE A 315 23.14 -6.01 2.39
C ILE A 315 24.61 -6.48 2.35
N SER A 316 25.21 -6.83 3.49
CA SER A 316 26.64 -7.15 3.62
C SER A 316 27.17 -8.26 2.68
N ASN A 317 26.27 -8.96 2.00
CA ASN A 317 26.62 -10.03 1.04
C ASN A 317 26.13 -9.73 -0.40
N ALA A 318 25.87 -8.45 -0.73
CA ALA A 318 25.51 -8.08 -2.08
C ALA A 318 26.69 -8.35 -3.06
N ASN A 319 26.35 -8.78 -4.29
CA ASN A 319 27.36 -9.03 -5.34
C ASN A 319 28.01 -7.75 -5.87
N ASP A 320 27.41 -6.60 -5.61
CA ASP A 320 27.91 -5.28 -6.01
C ASP A 320 28.67 -4.62 -4.84
N PRO A 321 29.99 -4.51 -4.91
CA PRO A 321 30.79 -3.85 -3.87
C PRO A 321 30.55 -2.34 -3.74
N LYS A 322 29.89 -1.73 -4.75
CA LYS A 322 29.51 -0.31 -4.78
C LYS A 322 28.06 -0.10 -4.36
N GLU A 323 27.37 -1.15 -3.93
CA GLU A 323 25.96 -1.06 -3.54
C GLU A 323 25.76 -0.04 -2.41
N GLY A 324 24.74 0.83 -2.57
CA GLY A 324 24.47 1.94 -1.65
C GLY A 324 25.39 3.16 -1.78
N LYS A 325 26.44 3.14 -2.63
CA LYS A 325 27.35 4.28 -2.85
C LYS A 325 27.04 5.08 -4.13
N ILE A 326 26.22 4.53 -5.02
CA ILE A 326 25.96 5.17 -6.33
C ILE A 326 25.18 6.47 -6.17
N LEU A 327 24.25 6.54 -5.21
CA LEU A 327 23.53 7.77 -4.91
C LEU A 327 24.48 8.90 -4.47
N GLU A 328 25.47 8.60 -3.64
CA GLU A 328 26.53 9.55 -3.25
C GLU A 328 27.27 10.10 -4.47
N ASN A 329 27.64 9.23 -5.42
CA ASN A 329 28.30 9.65 -6.66
C ASN A 329 27.41 10.58 -7.50
N ILE A 330 26.11 10.26 -7.63
CA ILE A 330 25.15 11.10 -8.35
C ILE A 330 25.04 12.49 -7.69
N LEU A 331 24.94 12.55 -6.38
CA LEU A 331 24.81 13.79 -5.63
C LEU A 331 26.09 14.63 -5.73
N ASN A 332 27.27 14.01 -5.59
CA ASN A 332 28.56 14.69 -5.72
C ASN A 332 28.82 15.22 -7.13
N LYS A 333 28.40 14.52 -8.19
CA LYS A 333 28.41 15.08 -9.57
C LYS A 333 27.55 16.34 -9.70
N ASN A 334 26.53 16.50 -8.86
CA ASN A 334 25.69 17.70 -8.79
C ASN A 334 26.25 18.79 -7.86
N LYS A 335 27.58 18.76 -7.59
CA LYS A 335 28.34 19.74 -6.80
C LYS A 335 27.95 19.79 -5.30
N LEU A 336 27.54 18.68 -4.74
CA LEU A 336 27.37 18.52 -3.31
C LEU A 336 28.63 17.89 -2.70
N ASP A 337 28.95 18.25 -1.46
CA ASP A 337 30.00 17.58 -0.67
C ASP A 337 29.35 16.58 0.29
N ILE A 338 28.98 15.43 -0.24
CA ILE A 338 28.22 14.39 0.46
C ILE A 338 29.07 13.16 0.70
N LYS A 339 28.96 12.62 1.91
CA LYS A 339 29.50 11.33 2.28
C LYS A 339 28.43 10.54 3.04
N ILE A 340 27.99 9.43 2.45
CA ILE A 340 27.00 8.53 3.05
C ILE A 340 27.75 7.36 3.70
N LYS A 341 27.68 7.28 5.02
CA LYS A 341 28.24 6.17 5.80
C LYS A 341 27.12 5.20 6.22
N ASN A 342 27.49 4.03 6.68
CA ASN A 342 26.54 3.18 7.38
C ASN A 342 26.18 3.85 8.71
N ASP A 343 24.91 3.95 8.98
CA ASP A 343 24.42 4.54 10.22
C ASP A 343 24.55 3.55 11.39
N GLU A 344 24.80 4.08 12.59
CA GLU A 344 24.91 3.25 13.80
C GLU A 344 23.54 2.88 14.37
N ASN A 345 22.48 3.58 13.98
CA ASN A 345 21.13 3.42 14.49
C ASN A 345 20.19 2.74 13.48
N LEU A 346 20.42 2.97 12.19
CA LEU A 346 19.57 2.46 11.11
C LEU A 346 20.24 1.32 10.34
N ILE A 347 19.40 0.37 9.94
CA ILE A 347 19.80 -0.69 9.03
C ILE A 347 18.72 -0.86 7.96
N THR A 348 19.15 -1.00 6.70
CA THR A 348 18.27 -1.43 5.62
C THR A 348 18.50 -2.90 5.31
N LEU A 349 17.42 -3.64 5.35
CA LEU A 349 17.35 -5.05 4.96
C LEU A 349 16.70 -5.14 3.59
N GLN A 350 17.12 -6.12 2.77
CA GLN A 350 16.58 -6.30 1.43
C GLN A 350 16.42 -7.77 1.05
N THR A 351 15.52 -8.00 0.10
CA THR A 351 15.42 -9.26 -0.63
C THR A 351 15.22 -8.94 -2.10
N SER A 352 16.03 -9.58 -2.93
CA SER A 352 16.06 -9.35 -4.38
C SER A 352 15.21 -10.39 -5.11
N PHE A 353 14.50 -9.89 -6.12
CA PHE A 353 13.73 -10.66 -7.07
C PHE A 353 14.16 -10.22 -8.49
N SER A 354 13.83 -11.01 -9.49
CA SER A 354 14.04 -10.65 -10.88
C SER A 354 12.75 -10.75 -11.66
N ARG A 355 12.58 -9.93 -12.68
CA ARG A 355 11.49 -10.14 -13.63
C ARG A 355 11.81 -11.24 -14.66
N ASN A 356 13.06 -11.70 -14.70
CA ASN A 356 13.51 -12.71 -15.63
C ASN A 356 13.41 -14.10 -14.98
N LYS A 357 12.37 -14.85 -15.31
CA LYS A 357 12.33 -16.27 -14.97
C LYS A 357 13.15 -17.05 -15.99
N ASP A 358 13.73 -18.16 -15.56
CA ASP A 358 14.52 -19.07 -16.39
C ASP A 358 15.70 -18.38 -17.11
N ALA A 359 16.37 -17.43 -16.44
CA ALA A 359 17.51 -16.72 -16.99
C ALA A 359 18.83 -17.38 -16.58
N LEU A 360 19.66 -17.76 -17.57
CA LEU A 360 20.94 -18.40 -17.33
C LEU A 360 21.87 -17.56 -16.43
N THR A 361 21.94 -16.26 -16.67
CA THR A 361 22.72 -15.31 -15.85
C THR A 361 22.31 -15.38 -14.38
N MET A 362 21.01 -15.42 -14.11
CA MET A 362 20.47 -15.49 -12.75
C MET A 362 20.76 -16.83 -12.09
N PHE A 363 20.65 -17.94 -12.83
CA PHE A 363 21.05 -19.26 -12.32
C PHE A 363 22.56 -19.34 -12.05
N ARG A 364 23.40 -18.67 -12.85
CA ARG A 364 24.85 -18.60 -12.62
C ARG A 364 25.22 -17.76 -11.41
N LEU A 365 24.54 -16.67 -11.16
CA LEU A 365 24.83 -15.75 -10.06
C LEU A 365 24.25 -16.22 -8.74
N TYR A 366 22.99 -16.63 -8.75
CA TYR A 366 22.20 -16.86 -7.53
C TYR A 366 21.72 -18.30 -7.33
N GLY A 367 21.81 -19.13 -8.36
CA GLY A 367 21.44 -20.55 -8.33
C GLY A 367 22.66 -21.49 -8.26
N LYS A 368 23.62 -21.22 -7.38
CA LYS A 368 24.81 -22.06 -7.19
C LYS A 368 24.67 -22.94 -5.97
N ASN A 369 24.87 -24.24 -6.09
CA ASN A 369 25.03 -25.12 -4.94
C ASN A 369 26.48 -25.65 -4.95
N GLU A 370 27.21 -25.53 -3.84
CA GLU A 370 28.60 -25.95 -3.71
C GLU A 370 29.52 -25.47 -4.84
N ASN A 371 29.38 -24.20 -5.24
CA ASN A 371 30.08 -23.57 -6.36
C ASN A 371 29.77 -24.14 -7.75
N LYS A 372 28.81 -25.07 -7.90
CA LYS A 372 28.33 -25.54 -9.20
C LYS A 372 27.25 -24.59 -9.72
N GLU A 373 27.49 -23.97 -10.88
CA GLU A 373 26.55 -23.05 -11.51
C GLU A 373 25.30 -23.76 -12.03
N ALA A 374 24.17 -23.06 -12.04
CA ALA A 374 22.90 -23.53 -12.59
C ALA A 374 22.34 -24.81 -11.92
N THR A 375 22.68 -25.02 -10.66
CA THR A 375 22.16 -26.13 -9.81
C THR A 375 21.08 -25.65 -8.85
N GLY A 376 20.68 -24.40 -8.90
CA GLY A 376 19.65 -23.80 -8.03
C GLY A 376 18.25 -23.92 -8.61
N ILE A 377 17.34 -23.23 -7.94
CA ILE A 377 15.90 -23.21 -8.19
C ILE A 377 15.47 -21.79 -8.48
N CYS A 378 14.54 -21.61 -9.43
CA CYS A 378 13.82 -20.36 -9.62
C CYS A 378 12.35 -20.54 -9.19
N LEU A 379 11.91 -19.74 -8.25
CA LEU A 379 10.52 -19.66 -7.79
C LEU A 379 9.81 -18.54 -8.53
N VAL A 380 8.74 -18.85 -9.26
CA VAL A 380 7.88 -17.86 -9.89
C VAL A 380 6.75 -17.53 -8.93
N ILE A 381 6.74 -16.31 -8.43
CA ILE A 381 5.88 -15.86 -7.33
C ILE A 381 4.69 -15.06 -7.88
N ASP A 382 3.50 -15.27 -7.32
CA ASP A 382 2.32 -14.47 -7.63
C ASP A 382 2.49 -13.05 -7.06
N LYS A 383 2.08 -12.05 -7.84
CA LYS A 383 2.10 -10.64 -7.42
C LYS A 383 1.28 -10.35 -6.15
N LYS A 384 0.28 -11.18 -5.85
CA LYS A 384 -0.52 -11.08 -4.61
C LYS A 384 0.29 -11.26 -3.33
N TYR A 385 1.49 -11.85 -3.43
CA TYR A 385 2.40 -12.00 -2.31
C TYR A 385 2.92 -10.65 -1.78
N PHE A 386 2.93 -9.64 -2.61
CA PHE A 386 3.39 -8.29 -2.30
C PHE A 386 2.22 -7.35 -2.05
N ASN A 387 2.49 -6.21 -1.44
CA ASN A 387 1.47 -5.22 -1.16
C ASN A 387 0.94 -4.59 -2.45
N ASP A 388 -0.38 -4.44 -2.54
CA ASP A 388 -1.06 -3.71 -3.62
C ASP A 388 -1.25 -2.21 -3.26
N ASN A 389 -1.16 -1.84 -1.99
CA ASN A 389 -1.33 -0.46 -1.51
C ASN A 389 0.02 0.22 -1.35
N TYR A 390 0.22 1.35 -2.03
CA TYR A 390 1.46 2.12 -2.12
C TYR A 390 1.96 2.68 -0.79
N LEU A 391 1.13 2.71 0.24
CA LEU A 391 1.30 3.59 1.41
C LEU A 391 2.00 2.96 2.61
N SER A 392 2.17 1.66 2.65
CA SER A 392 2.40 0.97 3.93
C SER A 392 3.86 0.65 4.27
N SER A 393 4.85 1.07 3.50
CA SER A 393 6.15 0.41 3.63
C SER A 393 7.39 1.25 3.85
N VAL A 394 7.33 2.56 3.74
CA VAL A 394 8.52 3.41 3.97
C VAL A 394 8.56 3.96 5.38
N ILE A 395 7.39 4.19 5.96
CA ILE A 395 7.28 4.62 7.36
C ILE A 395 6.76 3.42 8.14
N GLU A 396 7.63 2.66 8.79
CA GLU A 396 7.19 1.76 9.85
C GLU A 396 6.61 2.62 10.97
N VAL A 397 5.29 2.70 10.99
CA VAL A 397 4.57 3.21 12.15
C VAL A 397 4.93 2.27 13.29
N ASN A 398 5.63 2.76 14.31
CA ASN A 398 5.78 2.04 15.56
C ASN A 398 4.38 1.83 16.14
N LEU A 399 3.77 0.68 15.85
CA LEU A 399 2.49 0.26 16.44
C LEU A 399 2.61 -0.01 17.94
N ASP A 400 3.82 0.10 18.53
CA ASP A 400 4.08 -0.14 19.94
C ASP A 400 3.40 0.86 20.87
N ASN A 401 3.01 2.05 20.41
CA ASN A 401 2.27 3.02 21.23
C ASN A 401 0.77 2.70 21.42
N GLN A 402 0.22 1.70 20.72
CA GLN A 402 -1.17 1.25 20.92
C GLN A 402 -1.30 0.08 21.92
N LYS A 403 -0.19 -0.43 22.48
CA LYS A 403 -0.21 -1.55 23.44
C LYS A 403 -0.73 -1.18 24.84
N GLN A 404 -1.05 0.07 25.14
CA GLN A 404 -1.50 0.44 26.50
C GLN A 404 -3.00 0.28 26.79
N GLU A 405 -3.83 -0.16 25.85
CA GLU A 405 -5.26 -0.44 26.08
C GLU A 405 -5.70 -1.88 25.77
N GLU A 406 -4.80 -2.86 25.87
CA GLU A 406 -5.20 -4.26 25.79
C GLU A 406 -5.84 -4.75 27.10
N LYS A 407 -7.09 -4.35 27.34
CA LYS A 407 -7.98 -5.08 28.24
C LYS A 407 -8.64 -6.20 27.45
N LYS A 408 -8.23 -7.44 27.80
CA LYS A 408 -8.91 -8.75 27.61
C LYS A 408 -9.99 -8.77 26.52
N GLY A 409 -9.61 -8.99 25.27
CA GLY A 409 -10.51 -9.22 24.15
C GLY A 409 -10.40 -10.64 23.59
N ASN A 410 -11.52 -11.17 23.23
CA ASN A 410 -11.87 -12.48 22.70
C ASN A 410 -10.91 -12.98 21.57
N GLU A 411 -10.64 -14.30 21.51
CA GLU A 411 -9.76 -14.95 20.51
C GLU A 411 -10.14 -14.64 19.06
N ASN A 412 -11.40 -14.45 18.75
CA ASN A 412 -11.90 -14.14 17.41
C ASN A 412 -11.53 -12.72 16.96
N TYR A 413 -11.50 -11.74 17.88
CA TYR A 413 -10.97 -10.39 17.60
C TYR A 413 -9.48 -10.44 17.30
N LYS A 414 -8.72 -11.29 18.02
CA LYS A 414 -7.30 -11.54 17.71
C LYS A 414 -7.13 -12.09 16.30
N LYS A 415 -7.94 -13.08 15.88
CA LYS A 415 -7.90 -13.65 14.53
C LYS A 415 -8.27 -12.64 13.43
N ALA A 416 -9.34 -11.85 13.63
CA ALA A 416 -9.74 -10.81 12.67
C ALA A 416 -8.69 -9.69 12.59
N LYS A 417 -8.14 -9.26 13.74
CA LYS A 417 -7.04 -8.30 13.82
C LYS A 417 -5.76 -8.87 13.19
N GLU A 418 -5.46 -10.15 13.37
CA GLU A 418 -4.36 -10.84 12.71
C GLU A 418 -4.54 -10.93 11.19
N ILE A 419 -5.74 -11.19 10.68
CA ILE A 419 -6.03 -11.22 9.24
C ILE A 419 -5.90 -9.82 8.63
N ILE A 420 -6.42 -8.79 9.30
CA ILE A 420 -6.28 -7.39 8.90
C ILE A 420 -4.81 -6.97 9.01
N GLN A 421 -4.13 -7.27 10.10
CA GLN A 421 -2.72 -7.02 10.33
C GLN A 421 -1.85 -7.73 9.29
N LYS A 422 -2.10 -9.01 8.99
CA LYS A 422 -1.40 -9.77 7.92
C LYS A 422 -1.57 -9.14 6.53
N ARG A 423 -2.72 -8.49 6.23
CA ARG A 423 -2.88 -7.72 4.98
C ARG A 423 -2.06 -6.44 4.97
N PHE A 424 -1.91 -5.76 6.10
CA PHE A 424 -1.08 -4.55 6.24
C PHE A 424 0.41 -4.85 6.36
N GLU A 425 0.81 -6.09 6.67
CA GLU A 425 2.20 -6.52 6.77
C GLU A 425 2.86 -6.82 5.42
N ARG A 426 2.11 -6.87 4.32
CA ARG A 426 2.68 -7.07 2.98
C ARG A 426 3.52 -5.86 2.60
N LYS A 427 4.75 -6.10 2.20
CA LYS A 427 5.71 -5.05 1.81
C LYS A 427 5.66 -4.79 0.31
N ASN A 428 5.99 -3.57 -0.07
CA ASN A 428 6.06 -3.19 -1.48
C ASN A 428 7.29 -3.80 -2.16
N LEU A 429 7.14 -4.05 -3.45
CA LEU A 429 8.23 -4.45 -4.33
C LEU A 429 8.56 -3.27 -5.24
N TYR A 430 9.83 -2.91 -5.33
CA TYR A 430 10.31 -1.74 -6.06
C TYR A 430 11.17 -2.13 -7.24
N TRP A 431 11.04 -1.42 -8.35
CA TRP A 431 11.99 -1.47 -9.46
C TRP A 431 13.34 -0.92 -9.03
N VAL A 432 14.41 -1.64 -9.32
CA VAL A 432 15.78 -1.14 -9.21
C VAL A 432 16.06 -0.25 -10.41
N ILE A 433 16.66 0.91 -10.16
CA ILE A 433 17.10 1.85 -11.19
C ILE A 433 18.59 1.63 -11.43
N TYR A 434 19.00 1.61 -12.68
CA TYR A 434 20.39 1.42 -13.07
C TYR A 434 21.01 2.73 -13.51
N TYR A 435 22.14 3.09 -12.91
CA TYR A 435 22.85 4.33 -13.21
C TYR A 435 23.94 4.10 -14.26
N ASN A 436 23.80 4.81 -15.39
CA ASN A 436 24.85 4.94 -16.39
C ASN A 436 25.70 6.16 -16.04
N GLU A 437 26.94 5.91 -15.63
CA GLU A 437 27.84 6.95 -15.15
C GLU A 437 28.34 7.86 -16.28
N GLU A 438 28.58 7.33 -17.47
CA GLU A 438 29.08 8.08 -18.63
C GLU A 438 28.02 9.06 -19.15
N LYS A 439 26.78 8.60 -19.28
CA LYS A 439 25.67 9.43 -19.78
C LYS A 439 25.01 10.26 -18.68
N ASN A 440 25.31 10.01 -17.41
CA ASN A 440 24.61 10.57 -16.25
C ASN A 440 23.10 10.36 -16.32
N GLN A 441 22.70 9.12 -16.58
CA GLN A 441 21.31 8.74 -16.76
C GLN A 441 20.93 7.61 -15.81
N LEU A 442 19.68 7.64 -15.34
CA LEU A 442 19.07 6.53 -14.63
C LEU A 442 18.14 5.80 -15.59
N VAL A 443 18.22 4.47 -15.58
CA VAL A 443 17.46 3.62 -16.51
C VAL A 443 16.80 2.50 -15.72
N PHE A 444 15.53 2.24 -15.99
CA PHE A 444 14.90 0.99 -15.60
C PHE A 444 13.92 0.54 -16.70
N ASN A 445 13.61 -0.74 -16.72
CA ASN A 445 12.80 -1.28 -17.79
C ASN A 445 11.57 -2.01 -17.24
N PRO A 446 10.41 -1.36 -17.24
CA PRO A 446 9.17 -1.99 -16.78
C PRO A 446 8.58 -3.00 -17.77
N THR A 447 9.15 -3.12 -18.99
CA THR A 447 8.66 -4.05 -20.02
C THR A 447 9.71 -5.10 -20.41
N LYS A 448 9.29 -6.17 -21.10
CA LYS A 448 10.22 -7.16 -21.68
C LYS A 448 10.96 -6.63 -22.91
N SER A 449 10.48 -5.56 -23.53
CA SER A 449 11.09 -4.97 -24.72
C SER A 449 12.30 -4.11 -24.35
N LYS A 450 13.43 -4.34 -24.97
CA LYS A 450 14.63 -3.49 -24.82
C LYS A 450 14.37 -2.02 -25.24
N TYR A 451 13.34 -1.79 -26.04
CA TYR A 451 13.01 -0.46 -26.60
C TYR A 451 12.07 0.38 -25.73
N SER A 452 11.62 -0.14 -24.60
CA SER A 452 10.64 0.53 -23.72
C SER A 452 11.22 0.80 -22.34
N SER A 453 12.48 1.17 -22.26
CA SER A 453 13.12 1.59 -21.02
C SER A 453 12.69 3.00 -20.64
N VAL A 454 12.44 3.23 -19.37
CA VAL A 454 12.29 4.57 -18.77
C VAL A 454 13.70 5.12 -18.58
N ILE A 455 14.00 6.24 -19.23
CA ILE A 455 15.31 6.89 -19.18
C ILE A 455 15.15 8.25 -18.53
N ILE A 456 15.83 8.47 -17.42
CA ILE A 456 15.82 9.72 -16.66
C ILE A 456 17.18 10.38 -16.86
N ASP A 457 17.22 11.45 -17.65
CA ASP A 457 18.46 12.19 -17.91
C ASP A 457 18.69 13.25 -16.82
N LEU A 458 19.67 13.01 -15.97
CA LEU A 458 20.01 13.89 -14.86
C LEU A 458 20.71 15.20 -15.31
N ASN A 459 21.13 15.30 -16.59
CA ASN A 459 21.70 16.53 -17.17
C ASN A 459 20.60 17.52 -17.58
N THR A 460 19.42 17.01 -17.96
CA THR A 460 18.30 17.84 -18.38
C THR A 460 17.42 18.20 -17.21
N ILE A 461 17.68 19.35 -16.63
CA ILE A 461 16.80 19.92 -15.61
C ILE A 461 15.56 20.45 -16.31
N ASN A 462 14.48 19.71 -16.24
CA ASN A 462 13.21 20.16 -16.82
C ASN A 462 12.66 21.33 -15.98
N LYS A 463 12.95 22.57 -16.39
CA LYS A 463 12.46 23.80 -15.75
C LYS A 463 10.94 23.99 -15.92
N ASN A 464 10.31 23.26 -16.84
CA ASN A 464 8.89 23.38 -17.17
C ASN A 464 8.04 22.35 -16.43
N LYS A 465 7.79 22.60 -15.13
CA LYS A 465 6.85 21.81 -14.31
C LYS A 465 5.40 21.76 -14.84
N LYS A 466 5.07 22.58 -15.85
CA LYS A 466 3.70 22.75 -16.35
C LYS A 466 3.24 21.65 -17.33
N ASN A 467 4.14 20.86 -17.89
CA ASN A 467 3.82 19.87 -18.93
C ASN A 467 4.32 18.47 -18.59
N ILE A 468 4.09 18.01 -17.35
CA ILE A 468 4.42 16.63 -16.95
C ILE A 468 3.28 15.73 -17.44
N ASN A 469 3.56 14.93 -18.45
CA ASN A 469 2.59 14.03 -19.09
C ASN A 469 3.03 12.56 -19.11
N LYS A 470 4.26 12.28 -18.67
CA LYS A 470 4.86 10.94 -18.65
C LYS A 470 5.54 10.68 -17.31
N ILE A 471 5.66 9.41 -16.97
CA ILE A 471 6.34 8.96 -15.74
C ILE A 471 7.82 9.40 -15.71
N GLU A 472 8.50 9.44 -16.87
CA GLU A 472 9.88 9.91 -17.00
C GLU A 472 10.05 11.34 -16.51
N ASP A 473 9.19 12.25 -17.00
CA ASP A 473 9.22 13.67 -16.60
C ASP A 473 8.94 13.83 -15.10
N LEU A 474 8.02 13.04 -14.58
CA LEU A 474 7.64 13.06 -13.18
C LEU A 474 8.80 12.60 -12.28
N ILE A 475 9.43 11.48 -12.60
CA ILE A 475 10.59 10.98 -11.84
C ILE A 475 11.77 11.95 -11.95
N ASN A 476 11.98 12.56 -13.12
CA ASN A 476 13.02 13.58 -13.29
C ASN A 476 12.78 14.80 -12.38
N CYS A 477 11.55 15.31 -12.31
CA CYS A 477 11.18 16.36 -11.38
C CYS A 477 11.42 15.98 -9.91
N ILE A 478 11.07 14.75 -9.52
CA ILE A 478 11.28 14.25 -8.17
C ILE A 478 12.77 14.23 -7.82
N PHE A 479 13.62 13.63 -8.68
CA PHE A 479 15.07 13.60 -8.47
C PHE A 479 15.65 15.00 -8.39
N HIS A 480 15.20 15.92 -9.25
CA HIS A 480 15.63 17.30 -9.20
C HIS A 480 15.33 17.95 -7.83
N ASN A 481 14.14 17.73 -7.28
CA ASN A 481 13.77 18.28 -5.98
C ASN A 481 14.52 17.60 -4.81
N ILE A 482 14.83 16.31 -4.91
CA ILE A 482 15.72 15.61 -3.98
C ILE A 482 17.10 16.28 -3.98
N ILE A 483 17.67 16.54 -5.15
CA ILE A 483 18.98 17.20 -5.29
C ILE A 483 18.93 18.64 -4.75
N ASN A 484 17.90 19.41 -5.07
CA ASN A 484 17.79 20.81 -4.63
C ASN A 484 17.61 20.93 -3.11
N SER A 485 16.77 20.12 -2.51
CA SER A 485 16.64 20.11 -1.05
C SER A 485 17.93 19.63 -0.37
N ALA A 486 18.67 18.70 -0.99
CA ALA A 486 19.99 18.29 -0.51
C ALA A 486 21.01 19.43 -0.59
N LYS A 487 20.98 20.30 -1.63
CA LYS A 487 21.86 21.48 -1.73
C LYS A 487 21.63 22.46 -0.58
N GLU A 488 20.41 22.64 -0.15
CA GLU A 488 20.12 23.49 1.02
C GLU A 488 20.68 22.87 2.33
N ILE A 489 20.58 21.54 2.47
CA ILE A 489 21.16 20.81 3.60
C ILE A 489 22.69 20.84 3.58
N ASP A 490 23.31 20.83 2.38
CA ASP A 490 24.78 20.87 2.20
C ASP A 490 25.43 22.17 2.71
N LYS A 491 24.65 23.23 2.93
CA LYS A 491 25.10 24.48 3.52
C LYS A 491 25.51 24.37 5.01
N ILE A 492 25.26 23.23 5.64
CA ILE A 492 25.69 22.98 7.03
C ILE A 492 27.22 23.01 7.11
N GLU A 493 27.76 23.92 7.92
CA GLU A 493 29.21 24.07 8.08
C GLU A 493 29.84 22.90 8.84
N ASN A 494 29.14 22.35 9.84
CA ASN A 494 29.64 21.21 10.61
C ASN A 494 29.59 19.93 9.75
N LYS A 495 30.74 19.53 9.21
CA LYS A 495 30.86 18.36 8.32
C LYS A 495 30.41 17.05 8.95
N ASN A 496 30.65 16.84 10.23
CA ASN A 496 30.24 15.58 10.89
C ASN A 496 28.72 15.50 10.98
N LEU A 497 28.07 16.57 11.43
CA LEU A 497 26.62 16.68 11.48
C LEU A 497 26.01 16.54 10.08
N LYS A 498 26.61 17.21 9.08
CA LYS A 498 26.18 17.12 7.68
C LYS A 498 26.21 15.69 7.16
N TYR A 499 27.31 14.99 7.31
CA TYR A 499 27.44 13.60 6.83
C TYR A 499 26.53 12.63 7.58
N GLU A 500 26.30 12.86 8.85
CA GLU A 500 25.33 12.10 9.64
C GLU A 500 23.90 12.31 9.12
N ILE A 501 23.50 13.56 8.87
CA ILE A 501 22.18 13.88 8.30
C ILE A 501 22.00 13.19 6.95
N PHE A 502 22.98 13.27 6.05
CA PHE A 502 22.87 12.63 4.75
C PHE A 502 22.86 11.11 4.83
N SER A 503 23.58 10.50 5.76
CA SER A 503 23.56 9.06 5.97
C SER A 503 22.19 8.57 6.41
N ASN A 504 21.57 9.26 7.37
CA ASN A 504 20.20 8.94 7.81
C ASN A 504 19.16 9.23 6.72
N LEU A 505 19.25 10.39 6.09
CA LEU A 505 18.27 10.88 5.13
C LEU A 505 18.15 9.96 3.90
N PHE A 506 19.28 9.45 3.40
CA PHE A 506 19.31 8.66 2.18
C PHE A 506 19.29 7.15 2.39
N GLU A 507 19.24 6.67 3.63
CA GLU A 507 19.21 5.23 3.94
C GLU A 507 18.05 4.51 3.23
N ASN A 508 16.89 5.17 3.11
CA ASN A 508 15.69 4.57 2.51
C ASN A 508 15.79 4.32 0.99
N ILE A 509 16.61 5.09 0.27
CA ILE A 509 16.64 5.05 -1.20
C ILE A 509 17.99 4.69 -1.79
N ARG A 510 19.09 4.72 -1.03
CA ARG A 510 20.43 4.46 -1.59
C ARG A 510 20.56 3.05 -2.19
N TYR A 511 19.78 2.10 -1.72
CA TYR A 511 19.83 0.72 -2.18
C TYR A 511 18.87 0.41 -3.33
N ILE A 512 18.10 1.40 -3.80
CA ILE A 512 17.25 1.22 -4.97
C ILE A 512 17.98 1.53 -6.28
N ILE A 513 19.21 2.07 -6.18
CA ILE A 513 20.03 2.46 -7.33
C ILE A 513 21.24 1.54 -7.42
N LYS A 514 21.45 0.95 -8.59
CA LYS A 514 22.52 0.00 -8.90
C LYS A 514 23.33 0.46 -10.11
N HIS A 515 24.57 0.00 -10.25
CA HIS A 515 25.38 0.31 -11.44
C HIS A 515 24.80 -0.40 -12.67
N GLU A 516 24.87 0.25 -13.86
CA GLU A 516 24.30 -0.29 -15.10
C GLU A 516 24.91 -1.64 -15.53
N ALA A 517 26.13 -1.97 -15.12
CA ALA A 517 26.74 -3.28 -15.38
C ALA A 517 25.87 -4.46 -14.88
N PHE A 518 24.96 -4.21 -13.96
CA PHE A 518 24.02 -5.21 -13.42
C PHE A 518 22.63 -5.15 -14.06
N PHE A 519 22.46 -4.39 -15.13
CA PHE A 519 21.16 -4.20 -15.80
C PHE A 519 20.49 -5.50 -16.24
N GLU A 520 21.26 -6.51 -16.62
CA GLU A 520 20.74 -7.82 -17.04
C GLU A 520 20.03 -8.58 -15.91
N GLU A 521 20.27 -8.23 -14.65
CA GLU A 521 19.55 -8.84 -13.51
C GLU A 521 18.08 -8.45 -13.49
N GLN A 522 17.73 -7.30 -14.07
CA GLN A 522 16.36 -6.78 -14.12
C GLN A 522 15.67 -6.90 -12.76
N GLU A 523 16.32 -6.33 -11.77
CA GLU A 523 16.06 -6.59 -10.38
C GLU A 523 14.85 -5.82 -9.87
N LEU A 524 14.13 -6.46 -8.97
CA LEU A 524 13.09 -5.89 -8.12
C LEU A 524 13.51 -6.11 -6.66
N ARG A 525 13.28 -5.14 -5.80
CA ARG A 525 13.66 -5.22 -4.38
C ARG A 525 12.50 -4.99 -3.44
N MET A 526 12.47 -5.79 -2.40
CA MET A 526 11.76 -5.51 -1.16
C MET A 526 12.77 -4.90 -0.19
N LEU A 527 12.46 -3.73 0.36
CA LEU A 527 13.33 -2.99 1.28
C LEU A 527 12.61 -2.73 2.60
N ILE A 528 13.33 -2.84 3.69
CA ILE A 528 12.88 -2.42 5.03
C ILE A 528 14.03 -1.67 5.69
N THR A 529 13.82 -0.38 5.97
CA THR A 529 14.74 0.40 6.81
C THR A 529 14.17 0.46 8.22
N THR A 530 14.94 0.05 9.19
CA THR A 530 14.52 -0.03 10.59
C THR A 530 15.66 0.27 11.55
N ASN A 531 15.35 0.38 12.82
CA ASN A 531 16.35 0.57 13.89
C ASN A 531 16.94 -0.79 14.29
N TYR A 532 18.22 -0.84 14.64
CA TYR A 532 18.87 -2.04 15.18
C TYR A 532 18.19 -2.60 16.44
N LYS A 533 17.42 -1.77 17.18
CA LYS A 533 16.66 -2.18 18.37
C LYS A 533 15.32 -2.85 18.02
N ASN A 534 14.97 -3.01 16.74
CA ASN A 534 13.74 -3.66 16.34
C ASN A 534 13.78 -5.14 16.75
N GLU A 535 12.83 -5.54 17.60
CA GLU A 535 12.73 -6.89 18.16
C GLU A 535 12.48 -7.99 17.11
N ASN A 536 12.01 -7.60 15.91
CA ASN A 536 11.79 -8.54 14.80
C ASN A 536 13.09 -8.92 14.06
N ILE A 537 14.22 -8.26 14.37
CA ILE A 537 15.51 -8.60 13.76
C ILE A 537 16.03 -9.89 14.39
N ASN A 538 16.24 -10.87 13.54
CA ASN A 538 16.83 -12.15 13.90
C ASN A 538 18.31 -12.20 13.47
N ILE A 539 19.10 -13.04 14.13
CA ILE A 539 20.52 -13.22 13.87
C ILE A 539 20.77 -14.64 13.38
N GLU A 540 21.47 -14.78 12.26
CA GLU A 540 22.02 -16.06 11.77
C GLU A 540 23.53 -16.04 12.03
N GLU A 541 23.96 -16.63 13.16
CA GLU A 541 25.33 -16.51 13.66
C GLU A 541 26.38 -17.09 12.69
N ASP A 542 26.11 -18.28 12.13
CA ASP A 542 27.03 -18.97 11.21
C ASP A 542 27.39 -18.12 9.99
N LYS A 543 26.46 -17.30 9.52
CA LYS A 543 26.62 -16.46 8.33
C LYS A 543 26.82 -14.99 8.66
N LYS A 544 26.79 -14.62 9.93
CA LYS A 544 26.83 -13.21 10.40
C LYS A 544 25.77 -12.35 9.70
N ARG A 545 24.54 -12.87 9.59
CA ARG A 545 23.44 -12.21 8.90
C ARG A 545 22.39 -11.73 9.89
N LEU A 546 21.90 -10.52 9.63
CA LEU A 546 20.69 -9.99 10.25
C LEU A 546 19.54 -10.16 9.27
N TYR A 547 18.36 -10.54 9.76
CA TYR A 547 17.19 -10.72 8.90
C TYR A 547 15.88 -10.50 9.64
N ILE A 548 14.86 -10.12 8.87
CA ILE A 548 13.45 -10.12 9.31
C ILE A 548 12.73 -11.18 8.48
N ASN A 549 11.91 -11.99 9.13
CA ASN A 549 11.04 -12.93 8.43
C ASN A 549 9.88 -12.15 7.78
N TYR A 550 9.66 -12.43 6.49
CA TYR A 550 8.50 -11.94 5.76
C TYR A 550 7.38 -13.00 5.82
N ASN A 551 6.49 -13.04 4.84
CA ASN A 551 5.39 -13.99 4.80
C ASN A 551 5.81 -15.37 4.28
N GLU A 552 5.00 -16.38 4.56
CA GLU A 552 5.12 -17.72 4.01
C GLU A 552 4.75 -17.71 2.52
N LEU A 553 5.53 -18.42 1.70
CA LEU A 553 5.21 -18.65 0.29
C LEU A 553 4.24 -19.81 0.11
N PHE A 554 4.32 -20.80 0.99
CA PHE A 554 3.52 -22.01 0.99
C PHE A 554 2.69 -22.05 2.28
N ASN A 555 1.48 -21.57 2.24
CA ASN A 555 0.56 -21.51 3.37
C ASN A 555 -0.60 -22.48 3.13
N GLU A 556 -1.22 -23.03 4.16
CA GLU A 556 -2.34 -23.96 4.05
C GLU A 556 -3.57 -23.34 3.35
N ASN A 557 -3.76 -22.02 3.51
CA ASN A 557 -4.92 -21.30 2.99
C ASN A 557 -4.64 -20.57 1.67
N GLU A 558 -3.39 -20.21 1.39
CA GLU A 558 -2.98 -19.42 0.24
C GLU A 558 -1.64 -19.92 -0.30
N ASN A 559 -1.56 -20.14 -1.60
CA ASN A 559 -0.31 -20.46 -2.28
C ASN A 559 0.09 -19.30 -3.20
N PHE A 560 1.30 -18.81 -3.01
CA PHE A 560 1.85 -17.71 -3.80
C PHE A 560 2.84 -18.17 -4.89
N ILE A 561 3.07 -19.47 -5.04
CA ILE A 561 3.97 -20.02 -6.06
C ILE A 561 3.18 -20.49 -7.28
N LYS A 562 3.53 -19.95 -8.44
CA LYS A 562 2.96 -20.36 -9.75
C LYS A 562 3.75 -21.46 -10.40
N GLU A 563 5.07 -21.37 -10.35
CA GLU A 563 5.98 -22.30 -11.02
C GLU A 563 7.28 -22.44 -10.22
N ILE A 564 7.84 -23.63 -10.20
CA ILE A 564 9.16 -23.95 -9.70
C ILE A 564 9.98 -24.44 -10.88
N ILE A 565 11.09 -23.74 -11.19
CA ILE A 565 11.97 -24.09 -12.33
C ILE A 565 13.28 -24.62 -11.77
N LEU A 566 13.61 -25.82 -12.13
CA LEU A 566 14.86 -26.50 -11.75
C LEU A 566 15.99 -26.03 -12.68
N GLY A 567 17.13 -25.67 -12.11
CA GLY A 567 18.31 -25.27 -12.89
C GLY A 567 18.82 -26.40 -13.77
N GLY A 568 19.33 -26.04 -14.94
CA GLY A 568 19.70 -27.01 -15.97
C GLY A 568 20.82 -27.99 -15.62
N LYS A 569 21.61 -27.74 -14.56
CA LYS A 569 22.69 -28.62 -14.07
C LYS A 569 22.37 -29.30 -12.73
N ILE A 570 21.13 -29.31 -12.29
CA ILE A 570 20.71 -30.12 -11.13
C ILE A 570 20.89 -31.60 -11.48
N GLU A 571 21.47 -32.36 -10.58
CA GLU A 571 21.60 -33.80 -10.70
C GLU A 571 20.21 -34.45 -10.60
N ASP A 572 19.97 -35.52 -11.36
CA ASP A 572 18.70 -36.28 -11.39
C ASP A 572 17.43 -35.39 -11.46
N LYS A 573 17.39 -34.46 -12.42
CA LYS A 573 16.35 -33.45 -12.58
C LYS A 573 14.94 -34.00 -12.54
N GLU A 574 14.69 -35.12 -13.23
CA GLU A 574 13.38 -35.76 -13.30
C GLU A 574 12.98 -36.30 -11.92
N LEU A 575 13.88 -37.02 -11.27
CA LEU A 575 13.65 -37.54 -9.93
C LEU A 575 13.44 -36.39 -8.92
N THR A 576 14.24 -35.32 -9.01
CA THR A 576 14.10 -34.12 -8.19
C THR A 576 12.76 -33.42 -8.43
N SER A 577 12.32 -33.32 -9.69
CA SER A 577 11.02 -32.76 -10.07
C SER A 577 9.89 -33.56 -9.45
N ASP A 578 9.90 -34.88 -9.57
CA ASP A 578 8.84 -35.74 -9.03
C ASP A 578 8.83 -35.75 -7.50
N TYR A 579 10.00 -35.69 -6.87
CA TYR A 579 10.12 -35.54 -5.42
C TYR A 579 9.48 -34.22 -4.93
N ILE A 580 9.74 -33.10 -5.60
CA ILE A 580 9.13 -31.81 -5.25
C ILE A 580 7.61 -31.85 -5.44
N LYS A 581 7.12 -32.39 -6.56
CA LYS A 581 5.68 -32.56 -6.81
C LYS A 581 5.02 -33.37 -5.69
N GLN A 582 5.65 -34.47 -5.26
CA GLN A 582 5.10 -35.32 -4.20
C GLN A 582 5.07 -34.59 -2.85
N ILE A 583 6.07 -33.79 -2.51
CA ILE A 583 6.08 -32.99 -1.26
C ILE A 583 4.97 -31.95 -1.29
N ILE A 584 4.77 -31.24 -2.42
CA ILE A 584 3.70 -30.27 -2.61
C ILE A 584 2.34 -30.97 -2.49
N TYR A 585 2.16 -32.12 -3.15
CA TYR A 585 0.95 -32.92 -3.04
C TYR A 585 0.65 -33.30 -1.60
N ASN A 586 1.63 -33.82 -0.86
CA ASN A 586 1.45 -34.21 0.53
C ASN A 586 1.08 -33.04 1.45
N LYS A 587 1.60 -31.85 1.18
CA LYS A 587 1.27 -30.64 1.94
C LYS A 587 -0.17 -30.15 1.69
N TYR A 588 -0.64 -30.25 0.46
CA TYR A 588 -1.94 -29.71 0.03
C TYR A 588 -2.96 -30.78 -0.35
N LYS A 589 -2.89 -31.92 0.31
CA LYS A 589 -3.60 -33.15 0.00
C LYS A 589 -5.10 -32.99 -0.25
N ASP A 590 -5.72 -32.09 0.51
CA ASP A 590 -7.17 -31.85 0.50
C ASP A 590 -7.57 -30.58 -0.26
N ASN A 591 -6.63 -29.93 -0.97
CA ASN A 591 -6.87 -28.66 -1.65
C ASN A 591 -6.44 -28.71 -3.13
N ASP A 592 -7.37 -29.11 -4.02
CA ASP A 592 -7.13 -29.23 -5.46
C ASP A 592 -6.65 -27.95 -6.16
N LYS A 593 -6.92 -26.77 -5.60
CA LYS A 593 -6.43 -25.50 -6.15
C LYS A 593 -4.94 -25.28 -5.86
N MET A 594 -4.48 -25.79 -4.74
CA MET A 594 -3.11 -25.65 -4.28
C MET A 594 -2.16 -26.67 -4.91
N ASN A 595 -2.67 -27.79 -5.39
CA ASN A 595 -1.88 -28.85 -6.04
C ASN A 595 -1.41 -28.50 -7.47
N LYS A 596 -1.80 -27.33 -8.00
CA LYS A 596 -1.51 -26.92 -9.39
C LYS A 596 -0.19 -26.16 -9.57
N ILE A 597 0.75 -26.28 -8.65
CA ILE A 597 2.08 -25.67 -8.82
C ILE A 597 2.80 -26.42 -9.94
N LYS A 598 3.17 -25.69 -10.98
CA LYS A 598 3.95 -26.23 -12.08
C LYS A 598 5.40 -26.44 -11.63
N VAL A 599 5.95 -27.64 -11.86
CA VAL A 599 7.39 -27.91 -11.70
C VAL A 599 7.96 -28.20 -13.09
N SER A 600 8.95 -27.42 -13.49
CA SER A 600 9.57 -27.48 -14.83
C SER A 600 11.10 -27.50 -14.71
N ILE A 601 11.77 -27.89 -15.79
CA ILE A 601 13.23 -27.87 -15.91
C ILE A 601 13.61 -26.67 -16.78
N SER A 602 14.66 -25.96 -16.39
CA SER A 602 15.20 -24.83 -17.13
C SER A 602 15.52 -25.19 -18.58
N GLN A 603 15.05 -24.35 -19.50
CA GLN A 603 15.38 -24.42 -20.91
C GLN A 603 16.47 -23.40 -21.29
N ALA A 604 17.03 -22.68 -20.31
CA ALA A 604 18.13 -21.76 -20.57
C ALA A 604 19.33 -22.50 -21.18
N PRO A 605 19.90 -22.00 -22.28
CA PRO A 605 20.96 -22.71 -23.00
C PRO A 605 22.24 -22.79 -22.16
N LEU A 606 22.54 -24.00 -21.69
CA LEU A 606 23.80 -24.30 -21.02
C LEU A 606 24.86 -24.55 -22.06
N ARG A 607 25.78 -23.61 -22.26
CA ARG A 607 27.01 -23.81 -23.03
C ARG A 607 28.15 -24.27 -22.12
#